data_ac070bc9d5407273b3974b82a50297f2
#
_entry.id   ac070bc9d5407273b3974b82a50297f2
#
_cell.length_a   1.000
_cell.length_b   1.000
_cell.length_c   1.000
_cell.angle_alpha   90.00
_cell.angle_beta   90.00
_cell.angle_gamma   90.00
#
_symmetry.space_group_name_H-M   'P 1'
#
loop_
_entity.id
_entity.type
_entity.pdbx_description
1 polymer ?
#
loop_
_entity_poly.entity_id
_entity_poly.type
_entity_poly.pdbx_seq_one_letter_code
_entity_poly.pdbx_strand_id
1 'polypeptide(L)'
;MKEKLSNAFLIIIFAAAIGYLMVTAVLDLTNKKDLKTVSADRASEILEVEHSINGLIPIGKDHYYIGVSPNSNDAYIIKAPKSWYNKNFNSDMMSVNSDGVSIKALVKEMPDFKVRNEINSRVSQIDGFKYPITTENYLDFSYKNIAILKIVIVALVVLLCISGVYIFKIRKDTGYKVIIAYFCVFVITAVLMFFVI
;
A
#
# COMPACT_ATOMS: atom_id res chain seq x y z
N MET A 1 -29.79 27.61 -5.40
CA MET A 1 -29.40 27.26 -4.01
C MET A 1 -28.92 25.78 -3.91
N LYS A 2 -29.63 24.80 -4.49
CA LYS A 2 -29.24 23.35 -4.49
C LYS A 2 -27.88 23.11 -5.11
N GLU A 3 -27.54 23.74 -6.21
CA GLU A 3 -26.27 23.57 -6.93
C GLU A 3 -25.04 24.04 -6.13
N LYS A 4 -25.18 25.18 -5.43
CA LYS A 4 -24.11 25.68 -4.54
C LYS A 4 -23.87 24.76 -3.34
N LEU A 5 -24.94 24.13 -2.83
CA LEU A 5 -24.87 23.21 -1.72
C LEU A 5 -24.20 21.89 -2.15
N SER A 6 -24.52 21.40 -3.36
CA SER A 6 -23.89 20.20 -3.95
C SER A 6 -22.40 20.41 -4.17
N ASN A 7 -21.99 21.56 -4.71
CA ASN A 7 -20.57 21.87 -4.94
C ASN A 7 -19.80 22.02 -3.62
N ALA A 8 -20.38 22.62 -2.59
CA ALA A 8 -19.76 22.71 -1.27
C ALA A 8 -19.55 21.33 -0.64
N PHE A 9 -20.53 20.44 -0.78
CA PHE A 9 -20.45 19.08 -0.27
C PHE A 9 -19.34 18.28 -0.95
N LEU A 10 -19.22 18.36 -2.28
CA LEU A 10 -18.14 17.70 -3.03
C LEU A 10 -16.75 18.22 -2.62
N ILE A 11 -16.60 19.52 -2.40
CA ILE A 11 -15.34 20.12 -1.93
C ILE A 11 -14.98 19.58 -0.55
N ILE A 12 -15.94 19.45 0.36
CA ILE A 12 -15.70 18.92 1.71
C ILE A 12 -15.26 17.46 1.66
N ILE A 13 -15.94 16.61 0.86
CA ILE A 13 -15.55 15.21 0.70
C ILE A 13 -14.12 15.09 0.15
N PHE A 14 -13.80 15.88 -0.87
CA PHE A 14 -12.49 15.86 -1.49
C PHE A 14 -11.38 16.33 -0.55
N ALA A 15 -11.63 17.39 0.22
CA ALA A 15 -10.72 17.89 1.24
C ALA A 15 -10.52 16.86 2.36
N ALA A 16 -11.57 16.17 2.78
CA ALA A 16 -11.49 15.10 3.77
C ALA A 16 -10.65 13.92 3.28
N ALA A 17 -10.82 13.49 2.02
CA ALA A 17 -10.03 12.43 1.42
C ALA A 17 -8.54 12.78 1.33
N ILE A 18 -8.21 14.01 0.91
CA ILE A 18 -6.83 14.52 0.91
C ILE A 18 -6.24 14.52 2.33
N GLY A 19 -7.00 15.04 3.28
CA GLY A 19 -6.60 15.08 4.69
C GLY A 19 -6.33 13.68 5.24
N TYR A 20 -7.20 12.72 4.95
CA TYR A 20 -7.04 11.32 5.34
C TYR A 20 -5.75 10.71 4.76
N LEU A 21 -5.50 10.88 3.45
CA LEU A 21 -4.28 10.38 2.81
C LEU A 21 -3.01 10.96 3.44
N MET A 22 -2.99 12.27 3.70
CA MET A 22 -1.85 12.92 4.33
C MET A 22 -1.61 12.44 5.75
N VAL A 23 -2.67 12.37 6.57
CA VAL A 23 -2.56 11.91 7.96
C VAL A 23 -2.06 10.48 8.01
N THR A 24 -2.65 9.57 7.22
CA THR A 24 -2.21 8.16 7.21
C THR A 24 -0.78 8.00 6.68
N ALA A 25 -0.37 8.77 5.67
CA ALA A 25 1.00 8.73 5.16
C ALA A 25 2.01 9.22 6.21
N VAL A 26 1.71 10.33 6.90
CA VAL A 26 2.57 10.86 7.97
C VAL A 26 2.65 9.89 9.14
N LEU A 27 1.52 9.31 9.55
CA LEU A 27 1.49 8.31 10.62
C LEU A 27 2.36 7.10 10.27
N ASP A 28 2.23 6.54 9.06
CA ASP A 28 3.03 5.40 8.60
C ASP A 28 4.55 5.74 8.59
N LEU A 29 4.95 6.96 8.22
CA LEU A 29 6.35 7.37 8.18
C LEU A 29 6.93 7.72 9.56
N THR A 30 6.12 8.21 10.47
CA THR A 30 6.55 8.66 11.80
C THR A 30 6.36 7.62 12.89
N ASN A 31 5.63 6.55 12.60
CA ASN A 31 5.36 5.49 13.57
C ASN A 31 6.62 4.68 13.88
N LYS A 32 7.33 5.11 14.92
CA LYS A 32 8.51 4.39 15.43
C LYS A 32 8.15 3.27 16.40
N LYS A 33 6.96 3.32 17.01
CA LYS A 33 6.53 2.37 18.04
C LYS A 33 6.26 0.99 17.46
N ASP A 34 5.61 0.93 16.30
CA ASP A 34 5.25 -0.32 15.64
C ASP A 34 6.28 -0.72 14.56
N LEU A 35 7.38 0.02 14.45
CA LEU A 35 8.48 -0.32 13.55
C LEU A 35 9.34 -1.40 14.19
N LYS A 36 9.40 -2.57 13.56
CA LYS A 36 10.24 -3.69 13.99
C LYS A 36 11.30 -4.02 12.95
N THR A 37 12.43 -4.52 13.45
CA THR A 37 13.46 -5.15 12.62
C THR A 37 13.50 -6.61 13.01
N VAL A 38 13.27 -7.48 12.05
CA VAL A 38 13.31 -8.94 12.21
C VAL A 38 14.33 -9.51 11.23
N SER A 39 14.87 -10.66 11.55
CA SER A 39 15.72 -11.42 10.63
C SER A 39 14.97 -12.67 10.19
N ALA A 40 15.01 -13.00 8.91
CA ALA A 40 14.50 -14.25 8.39
C ALA A 40 15.58 -14.90 7.49
N ASP A 41 15.89 -16.17 7.71
CA ASP A 41 16.79 -16.95 6.87
C ASP A 41 16.05 -17.67 5.74
N ARG A 42 14.77 -17.94 5.96
CA ARG A 42 13.87 -18.57 5.01
C ARG A 42 12.57 -17.79 4.91
N ALA A 43 12.05 -17.72 3.71
CA ALA A 43 10.70 -17.23 3.48
C ALA A 43 10.03 -18.07 2.39
N SER A 44 8.71 -18.27 2.54
CA SER A 44 7.90 -18.97 1.55
C SER A 44 6.65 -18.17 1.29
N GLU A 45 6.23 -18.10 0.01
CA GLU A 45 4.98 -17.43 -0.36
C GLU A 45 3.80 -18.26 0.17
N ILE A 46 2.92 -17.59 0.92
CA ILE A 46 1.72 -18.23 1.49
C ILE A 46 0.51 -17.90 0.65
N LEU A 47 0.38 -16.63 0.28
CA LEU A 47 -0.84 -16.12 -0.31
C LEU A 47 -0.55 -14.95 -1.26
N GLU A 48 -1.15 -15.00 -2.45
CA GLU A 48 -1.25 -13.89 -3.39
C GLU A 48 -2.71 -13.43 -3.39
N VAL A 49 -2.95 -12.16 -3.05
CA VAL A 49 -4.27 -11.54 -3.04
C VAL A 49 -4.36 -10.54 -4.17
N GLU A 50 -5.29 -10.76 -5.07
CA GLU A 50 -5.54 -9.81 -6.16
C GLU A 50 -6.42 -8.66 -5.67
N HIS A 51 -5.94 -7.44 -5.86
CA HIS A 51 -6.73 -6.24 -5.66
C HIS A 51 -7.43 -5.86 -6.96
N SER A 52 -8.74 -5.80 -6.90
CA SER A 52 -9.55 -5.38 -8.02
C SER A 52 -10.53 -4.29 -7.62
N ILE A 53 -10.78 -3.37 -8.54
CA ILE A 53 -11.86 -2.40 -8.40
C ILE A 53 -13.18 -3.11 -8.64
N ASN A 54 -14.02 -3.15 -7.61
CA ASN A 54 -15.35 -3.77 -7.69
C ASN A 54 -15.33 -5.18 -8.29
N GLY A 55 -14.23 -5.93 -8.15
CA GLY A 55 -14.07 -7.25 -8.73
C GLY A 55 -13.88 -7.27 -10.26
N LEU A 56 -13.77 -6.11 -10.93
CA LEU A 56 -13.77 -6.03 -12.39
C LEU A 56 -12.41 -5.62 -12.99
N ILE A 57 -11.65 -4.78 -12.30
CA ILE A 57 -10.38 -4.25 -12.81
C ILE A 57 -9.27 -4.62 -11.85
N PRO A 58 -8.34 -5.51 -12.24
CA PRO A 58 -7.19 -5.86 -11.42
C PRO A 58 -6.25 -4.63 -11.30
N ILE A 59 -5.90 -4.25 -10.06
CA ILE A 59 -5.03 -3.10 -9.80
C ILE A 59 -3.62 -3.54 -9.44
N GLY A 60 -3.50 -4.73 -8.88
CA GLY A 60 -2.24 -5.26 -8.41
C GLY A 60 -2.45 -6.49 -7.54
N LYS A 61 -1.36 -6.99 -7.03
CA LYS A 61 -1.36 -8.18 -6.18
C LYS A 61 -0.54 -7.90 -4.92
N ASP A 62 -1.13 -8.22 -3.78
CA ASP A 62 -0.42 -8.29 -2.51
C ASP A 62 0.11 -9.70 -2.31
N HIS A 63 1.38 -9.81 -1.99
CA HIS A 63 2.02 -11.08 -1.70
C HIS A 63 2.35 -11.16 -0.22
N TYR A 64 1.90 -12.24 0.41
CA TYR A 64 2.18 -12.56 1.80
C TYR A 64 3.12 -13.75 1.87
N TYR A 65 4.14 -13.63 2.69
CA TYR A 65 5.18 -14.63 2.90
C TYR A 65 5.20 -15.02 4.37
N ILE A 66 5.56 -16.26 4.65
CA ILE A 66 5.96 -16.68 5.98
C ILE A 66 7.49 -16.66 6.05
N GLY A 67 8.03 -15.82 6.90
CA GLY A 67 9.45 -15.75 7.18
C GLY A 67 9.75 -16.44 8.51
N VAL A 68 10.82 -17.23 8.55
CA VAL A 68 11.27 -17.94 9.76
C VAL A 68 12.63 -17.40 10.16
N SER A 69 12.78 -17.07 11.45
CA SER A 69 14.06 -16.66 12.01
C SER A 69 14.77 -17.85 12.61
N PRO A 70 16.00 -18.14 12.20
CA PRO A 70 16.76 -19.31 12.70
C PRO A 70 17.14 -19.14 14.17
N ASN A 71 17.37 -17.89 14.60
CA ASN A 71 17.93 -17.60 15.92
C ASN A 71 16.87 -17.50 17.03
N SER A 72 15.62 -17.17 16.70
CA SER A 72 14.56 -16.96 17.68
C SER A 72 13.45 -18.02 17.63
N ASN A 73 13.48 -18.95 16.69
CA ASN A 73 12.38 -19.87 16.41
C ASN A 73 11.01 -19.16 16.19
N ASP A 74 11.03 -17.91 15.80
CA ASP A 74 9.82 -17.12 15.51
C ASP A 74 9.49 -17.20 14.03
N ALA A 75 8.20 -17.17 13.74
CA ALA A 75 7.69 -17.01 12.39
C ALA A 75 6.87 -15.73 12.27
N TYR A 76 6.99 -15.07 11.12
CA TYR A 76 6.36 -13.79 10.84
C TYR A 76 5.61 -13.83 9.52
N ILE A 77 4.44 -13.21 9.48
CA ILE A 77 3.77 -12.92 8.22
C ILE A 77 4.34 -11.61 7.69
N ILE A 78 4.84 -11.64 6.46
CA ILE A 78 5.50 -10.52 5.79
C ILE A 78 4.71 -10.17 4.54
N LYS A 79 4.28 -8.92 4.43
CA LYS A 79 3.73 -8.36 3.19
C LYS A 79 4.84 -7.62 2.45
N ALA A 80 5.21 -8.12 1.27
CA ALA A 80 6.28 -7.53 0.47
C ALA A 80 6.03 -7.74 -1.03
N PRO A 81 6.63 -6.91 -1.92
CA PRO A 81 6.57 -7.13 -3.36
C PRO A 81 7.26 -8.43 -3.77
N LYS A 82 6.77 -9.11 -4.79
CA LYS A 82 7.39 -10.33 -5.34
C LYS A 82 8.85 -10.10 -5.78
N SER A 83 9.17 -8.91 -6.29
CA SER A 83 10.54 -8.53 -6.64
C SER A 83 11.49 -8.53 -5.44
N TRP A 84 11.01 -8.12 -4.27
CA TRP A 84 11.78 -8.18 -3.03
C TRP A 84 12.04 -9.63 -2.61
N TYR A 85 11.01 -10.48 -2.67
CA TYR A 85 11.16 -11.91 -2.36
C TYR A 85 12.16 -12.58 -3.29
N ASN A 86 12.01 -12.43 -4.59
CA ASN A 86 12.90 -13.02 -5.58
C ASN A 86 14.37 -12.58 -5.41
N LYS A 87 14.58 -11.32 -5.00
CA LYS A 87 15.94 -10.80 -4.75
C LYS A 87 16.61 -11.40 -3.53
N ASN A 88 15.85 -11.69 -2.47
CA ASN A 88 16.41 -12.06 -1.17
C ASN A 88 16.31 -13.56 -0.85
N PHE A 89 15.35 -14.28 -1.46
CA PHE A 89 15.03 -15.68 -1.15
C PHE A 89 14.92 -16.57 -2.38
N ASN A 90 15.47 -16.15 -3.53
CA ASN A 90 15.37 -16.95 -4.74
C ASN A 90 16.18 -18.24 -4.58
N SER A 91 15.59 -19.38 -4.94
CA SER A 91 16.09 -20.74 -4.71
C SER A 91 17.43 -21.07 -5.36
N ASP A 92 17.86 -20.27 -6.35
CA ASP A 92 19.13 -20.51 -7.08
C ASP A 92 20.37 -19.95 -6.37
N MET A 93 20.18 -19.16 -5.32
CA MET A 93 21.27 -18.72 -4.45
C MET A 93 21.12 -19.36 -3.06
N MET A 94 21.48 -20.60 -2.95
CA MET A 94 21.63 -21.33 -1.68
C MET A 94 22.85 -20.85 -0.84
N SER A 95 23.22 -19.60 -0.92
CA SER A 95 24.10 -18.98 0.06
C SER A 95 23.27 -17.97 0.85
N VAL A 96 22.34 -18.45 1.61
CA VAL A 96 21.78 -17.65 2.68
C VAL A 96 22.93 -17.33 3.63
N ASN A 97 23.29 -16.07 3.76
CA ASN A 97 24.17 -15.63 4.83
C ASN A 97 23.59 -16.19 6.14
N SER A 98 24.43 -16.78 6.96
CA SER A 98 24.05 -17.38 8.25
C SER A 98 23.23 -16.44 9.16
N ASP A 99 23.27 -15.15 8.87
CA ASP A 99 22.60 -14.09 9.64
C ASP A 99 21.17 -13.77 9.17
N GLY A 100 20.71 -14.38 8.07
CA GLY A 100 19.40 -14.13 7.49
C GLY A 100 19.27 -12.74 6.84
N VAL A 101 18.11 -12.49 6.23
CA VAL A 101 17.74 -11.19 5.64
C VAL A 101 17.14 -10.31 6.72
N SER A 102 17.75 -9.15 6.97
CA SER A 102 17.20 -8.17 7.89
C SER A 102 16.02 -7.41 7.25
N ILE A 103 14.86 -7.51 7.88
CA ILE A 103 13.61 -6.93 7.40
C ILE A 103 13.17 -5.85 8.39
N LYS A 104 13.19 -4.59 7.95
CA LYS A 104 12.65 -3.47 8.70
C LYS A 104 11.26 -3.14 8.15
N ALA A 105 10.24 -3.42 8.92
CA ALA A 105 8.84 -3.33 8.51
C ALA A 105 7.96 -2.74 9.60
N LEU A 106 6.82 -2.20 9.21
CA LEU A 106 5.80 -1.71 10.12
C LEU A 106 4.85 -2.85 10.49
N VAL A 107 4.62 -3.06 11.78
CA VAL A 107 3.61 -4.01 12.26
C VAL A 107 2.24 -3.42 12.03
N LYS A 108 1.40 -4.13 11.29
CA LYS A 108 0.01 -3.75 11.01
C LYS A 108 -0.93 -4.89 11.36
N GLU A 109 -2.13 -4.55 11.80
CA GLU A 109 -3.20 -5.52 11.96
C GLU A 109 -3.68 -6.03 10.59
N MET A 110 -4.05 -7.29 10.54
CA MET A 110 -4.56 -7.90 9.31
C MET A 110 -5.93 -7.28 8.96
N PRO A 111 -6.04 -6.56 7.83
CA PRO A 111 -7.21 -5.71 7.55
C PRO A 111 -8.46 -6.51 7.22
N ASP A 112 -8.32 -7.71 6.67
CA ASP A 112 -9.42 -8.52 6.16
C ASP A 112 -9.48 -9.88 6.88
N PHE A 113 -10.65 -10.19 7.42
CA PHE A 113 -10.92 -11.48 8.03
C PHE A 113 -10.78 -12.66 7.05
N LYS A 114 -11.12 -12.46 5.76
CA LYS A 114 -10.97 -13.49 4.72
C LYS A 114 -9.50 -13.78 4.46
N VAL A 115 -8.69 -12.74 4.31
CA VAL A 115 -7.24 -12.87 4.11
C VAL A 115 -6.60 -13.58 5.31
N ARG A 116 -6.98 -13.20 6.52
CA ARG A 116 -6.48 -13.86 7.74
C ARG A 116 -6.84 -15.35 7.79
N ASN A 117 -8.08 -15.69 7.48
CA ASN A 117 -8.52 -17.09 7.47
C ASN A 117 -7.82 -17.91 6.39
N GLU A 118 -7.61 -17.33 5.21
CA GLU A 118 -6.86 -18.01 4.14
C GLU A 118 -5.39 -18.24 4.52
N ILE A 119 -4.74 -17.24 5.11
CA ILE A 119 -3.38 -17.39 5.63
C ILE A 119 -3.33 -18.49 6.70
N ASN A 120 -4.26 -18.48 7.65
CA ASN A 120 -4.35 -19.53 8.69
C ASN A 120 -4.50 -20.93 8.08
N SER A 121 -5.40 -21.07 7.10
CA SER A 121 -5.63 -22.33 6.41
C SER A 121 -4.38 -22.83 5.72
N ARG A 122 -3.64 -21.94 5.04
CA ARG A 122 -2.41 -22.32 4.33
C ARG A 122 -1.26 -22.63 5.27
N VAL A 123 -1.09 -21.87 6.33
CA VAL A 123 -0.07 -22.13 7.35
C VAL A 123 -0.31 -23.48 8.02
N SER A 124 -1.57 -23.84 8.33
CA SER A 124 -1.90 -25.13 8.92
C SER A 124 -1.68 -26.33 8.00
N GLN A 125 -1.55 -26.11 6.68
CA GLN A 125 -1.28 -27.14 5.68
C GLN A 125 0.22 -27.38 5.45
N ILE A 126 1.10 -26.54 6.04
CA ILE A 126 2.56 -26.73 5.91
C ILE A 126 2.99 -27.86 6.84
N ASP A 127 3.32 -29.01 6.25
CA ASP A 127 3.77 -30.18 6.99
C ASP A 127 5.04 -29.86 7.80
N GLY A 128 4.99 -30.21 9.09
CA GLY A 128 6.14 -30.03 9.97
C GLY A 128 6.38 -28.59 10.45
N PHE A 129 5.46 -27.65 10.18
CA PHE A 129 5.57 -26.29 10.66
C PHE A 129 5.36 -26.24 12.19
N LYS A 130 6.44 -25.96 12.93
CA LYS A 130 6.44 -25.99 14.41
C LYS A 130 6.64 -24.62 15.05
N TYR A 131 6.74 -23.57 14.24
CA TYR A 131 7.03 -22.24 14.74
C TYR A 131 5.76 -21.54 15.23
N PRO A 132 5.80 -20.88 16.40
CA PRO A 132 4.67 -20.04 16.83
C PRO A 132 4.50 -18.88 15.85
N ILE A 133 3.28 -18.69 15.37
CA ILE A 133 2.94 -17.62 14.45
C ILE A 133 1.68 -16.89 14.92
N THR A 134 1.72 -15.58 14.85
CA THR A 134 0.53 -14.74 15.06
C THR A 134 0.01 -14.28 13.70
N THR A 135 -1.25 -14.61 13.41
CA THR A 135 -1.91 -14.24 12.14
C THR A 135 -2.80 -12.99 12.26
N GLU A 136 -2.84 -12.39 13.43
CA GLU A 136 -3.55 -11.13 13.67
C GLU A 136 -2.81 -9.94 13.10
N ASN A 137 -1.47 -10.03 13.05
CA ASN A 137 -0.59 -8.97 12.60
C ASN A 137 0.31 -9.45 11.47
N TYR A 138 0.73 -8.52 10.62
CA TYR A 138 1.73 -8.76 9.60
C TYR A 138 2.78 -7.64 9.59
N LEU A 139 3.92 -7.94 9.02
CA LEU A 139 5.02 -7.01 8.81
C LEU A 139 4.89 -6.40 7.41
N ASP A 140 4.50 -5.12 7.34
CA ASP A 140 4.39 -4.38 6.07
C ASP A 140 5.75 -3.82 5.67
N PHE A 141 6.42 -4.50 4.75
CA PHE A 141 7.67 -4.02 4.16
C PHE A 141 7.44 -2.87 3.18
N SER A 142 6.25 -2.80 2.61
CA SER A 142 5.92 -1.80 1.57
C SER A 142 5.45 -0.45 2.13
N TYR A 143 5.31 -0.31 3.46
CA TYR A 143 4.71 0.85 4.10
C TYR A 143 5.28 2.21 3.66
N LYS A 144 6.60 2.29 3.45
CA LYS A 144 7.26 3.53 3.00
C LYS A 144 6.84 3.90 1.58
N ASN A 145 6.82 2.91 0.68
CA ASN A 145 6.47 3.15 -0.72
C ASN A 145 5.01 3.60 -0.84
N ILE A 146 4.12 3.00 -0.05
CA ILE A 146 2.71 3.37 -0.01
C ILE A 146 2.55 4.77 0.58
N ALA A 147 3.25 5.10 1.66
CA ALA A 147 3.20 6.43 2.26
C ALA A 147 3.74 7.51 1.31
N ILE A 148 4.85 7.26 0.63
CA ILE A 148 5.40 8.17 -0.38
C ILE A 148 4.42 8.33 -1.55
N LEU A 149 3.81 7.24 -2.02
CA LEU A 149 2.81 7.29 -3.08
C LEU A 149 1.62 8.17 -2.70
N LYS A 150 1.10 8.05 -1.47
CA LYS A 150 0.04 8.91 -0.94
C LYS A 150 0.44 10.39 -0.99
N ILE A 151 1.65 10.72 -0.54
CA ILE A 151 2.16 12.11 -0.56
C ILE A 151 2.27 12.64 -1.99
N VAL A 152 2.78 11.83 -2.92
CA VAL A 152 2.90 12.22 -4.34
C VAL A 152 1.53 12.48 -4.95
N ILE A 153 0.54 11.62 -4.68
CA ILE A 153 -0.83 11.82 -5.18
C ILE A 153 -1.42 13.12 -4.63
N VAL A 154 -1.27 13.40 -3.35
CA VAL A 154 -1.75 14.65 -2.75
C VAL A 154 -1.06 15.86 -3.38
N ALA A 155 0.26 15.81 -3.58
CA ALA A 155 0.99 16.90 -4.23
C ALA A 155 0.49 17.15 -5.66
N LEU A 156 0.24 16.07 -6.43
CA LEU A 156 -0.34 16.18 -7.77
C LEU A 156 -1.73 16.81 -7.75
N VAL A 157 -2.59 16.42 -6.83
CA VAL A 157 -3.93 17.01 -6.68
C VAL A 157 -3.84 18.49 -6.38
N VAL A 158 -2.97 18.90 -5.44
CA VAL A 158 -2.78 20.33 -5.12
C VAL A 158 -2.28 21.12 -6.33
N LEU A 159 -1.31 20.58 -7.07
CA LEU A 159 -0.80 21.21 -8.29
C LEU A 159 -1.89 21.33 -9.36
N LEU A 160 -2.74 20.32 -9.52
CA LEU A 160 -3.88 20.37 -10.43
C LEU A 160 -4.91 21.44 -9.99
N CYS A 161 -5.20 21.55 -8.70
CA CYS A 161 -6.10 22.62 -8.21
C CYS A 161 -5.55 24.01 -8.52
N ILE A 162 -4.25 24.24 -8.26
CA ILE A 162 -3.60 25.53 -8.54
C ILE A 162 -3.59 25.82 -10.05
N SER A 163 -3.18 24.85 -10.87
CA SER A 163 -3.17 25.01 -12.32
C SER A 163 -4.57 25.21 -12.92
N GLY A 164 -5.59 24.58 -12.34
CA GLY A 164 -6.98 24.78 -12.71
C GLY A 164 -7.43 26.22 -12.46
N VAL A 165 -7.13 26.77 -11.30
CA VAL A 165 -7.43 28.18 -10.99
C VAL A 165 -6.73 29.11 -12.00
N TYR A 166 -5.46 28.83 -12.33
CA TYR A 166 -4.71 29.61 -13.31
C TYR A 166 -5.35 29.53 -14.71
N ILE A 167 -5.64 28.34 -15.21
CA ILE A 167 -6.21 28.11 -16.55
C ILE A 167 -7.60 28.76 -16.65
N PHE A 168 -8.50 28.54 -15.70
CA PHE A 168 -9.88 28.93 -15.84
C PHE A 168 -10.16 30.38 -15.39
N LYS A 169 -9.35 30.95 -14.51
CA LYS A 169 -9.60 32.26 -13.93
C LYS A 169 -8.67 33.37 -14.48
N ILE A 170 -7.44 33.05 -14.80
CA ILE A 170 -6.41 34.01 -15.20
C ILE A 170 -6.23 34.02 -16.73
N ARG A 171 -6.18 32.87 -17.35
CA ARG A 171 -5.92 32.73 -18.79
C ARG A 171 -7.22 32.48 -19.57
N LYS A 172 -7.91 33.56 -19.96
CA LYS A 172 -9.21 33.47 -20.63
C LYS A 172 -9.18 32.86 -22.03
N ASP A 173 -8.01 32.85 -22.71
CA ASP A 173 -7.82 32.37 -24.10
C ASP A 173 -7.27 30.93 -24.17
N THR A 174 -7.54 30.11 -23.15
CA THR A 174 -7.08 28.74 -23.14
C THR A 174 -7.84 27.89 -24.16
N GLY A 175 -7.12 27.33 -25.15
CA GLY A 175 -7.73 26.48 -26.16
C GLY A 175 -8.38 25.23 -25.58
N TYR A 176 -9.50 24.78 -26.18
CA TYR A 176 -10.30 23.62 -25.69
C TYR A 176 -9.47 22.35 -25.50
N LYS A 177 -8.42 22.11 -26.28
CA LYS A 177 -7.53 20.94 -26.15
C LYS A 177 -6.82 20.90 -24.80
N VAL A 178 -6.38 22.06 -24.30
CA VAL A 178 -5.72 22.16 -22.98
C VAL A 178 -6.72 21.88 -21.87
N ILE A 179 -7.96 22.35 -22.03
CA ILE A 179 -9.04 22.10 -21.06
C ILE A 179 -9.35 20.61 -20.99
N ILE A 180 -9.46 19.92 -22.14
CA ILE A 180 -9.71 18.47 -22.18
C ILE A 180 -8.54 17.71 -21.53
N ALA A 181 -7.29 18.02 -21.90
CA ALA A 181 -6.12 17.38 -21.32
C ALA A 181 -6.07 17.55 -19.80
N TYR A 182 -6.35 18.76 -19.31
CA TYR A 182 -6.45 19.05 -17.88
C TYR A 182 -7.50 18.17 -17.18
N PHE A 183 -8.70 18.08 -17.76
CA PHE A 183 -9.76 17.25 -17.21
C PHE A 183 -9.40 15.76 -17.18
N CYS A 184 -8.77 15.25 -18.24
CA CYS A 184 -8.30 13.85 -18.29
C CYS A 184 -7.29 13.56 -17.16
N VAL A 185 -6.30 14.44 -16.98
CA VAL A 185 -5.29 14.27 -15.90
C VAL A 185 -5.94 14.36 -14.52
N PHE A 186 -6.88 15.30 -14.34
CA PHE A 186 -7.61 15.44 -13.08
C PHE A 186 -8.41 14.17 -12.73
N VAL A 187 -9.15 13.62 -13.70
CA VAL A 187 -9.94 12.39 -13.51
C VAL A 187 -9.03 11.22 -13.18
N ILE A 188 -7.92 11.04 -13.93
CA ILE A 188 -6.96 9.96 -13.67
C ILE A 188 -6.40 10.07 -12.25
N THR A 189 -6.00 11.28 -11.83
CA THR A 189 -5.43 11.51 -10.49
C THR A 189 -6.46 11.28 -9.40
N ALA A 190 -7.71 11.72 -9.60
CA ALA A 190 -8.81 11.47 -8.66
C ALA A 190 -9.11 9.97 -8.51
N VAL A 191 -9.12 9.26 -9.63
CA VAL A 191 -9.26 7.80 -9.65
C VAL A 191 -8.14 7.16 -8.85
N LEU A 192 -6.87 7.49 -9.13
CA LEU A 192 -5.72 6.96 -8.38
C LEU A 192 -5.80 7.25 -6.89
N MET A 193 -6.31 8.42 -6.49
CA MET A 193 -6.50 8.75 -5.07
C MET A 193 -7.44 7.76 -4.39
N PHE A 194 -8.55 7.38 -5.03
CA PHE A 194 -9.50 6.40 -4.48
C PHE A 194 -8.93 4.97 -4.39
N PHE A 195 -7.87 4.66 -5.15
CA PHE A 195 -7.20 3.34 -5.08
C PHE A 195 -6.17 3.23 -3.96
N VAL A 196 -5.68 4.34 -3.46
CA VAL A 196 -4.65 4.39 -2.42
C VAL A 196 -5.27 4.60 -1.03
N ILE A 197 -6.55 5.03 -0.99
CA ILE A 197 -7.34 5.08 0.24
C ILE A 197 -7.80 3.68 0.63
#